data_99a3288fe975d9e756ea024181ebe4b9
#
_entry.id   99a3288fe975d9e756ea024181ebe4b9
#
_cell.length_a   1.000
_cell.length_b   1.000
_cell.length_c   1.000
_cell.angle_alpha   90.00
_cell.angle_beta   90.00
_cell.angle_gamma   90.00
#
_symmetry.space_group_name_H-M   'P 1'
#
loop_
_entity.id
_entity.type
_entity.pdbx_description
1 polymer ?
#
loop_
_entity_poly.entity_id
_entity_poly.type
_entity_poly.pdbx_seq_one_letter_code
_entity_poly.pdbx_strand_id
1 'polypeptide(L)'
;MNDRHQAAGWSRALRGWPRALGCLTICIGVFGTGSLRAQSLVVRHPEGVTHGFLLLRTLENETLAVGDVIQNSNGDRVTSQVIFRFKDGSVQDERVSYSQKRRFRMLEYRLSQKGPAFKTQTELFINGTSGEVTVRSWDEKGKEKVESSHEKLPADLANGMIPILTKNLPADGSAPTLSLLVATPKPRLTKLEIRREGEDPFGVGGSSRNATRYVLKISIRGVAGIVAPLIGKEPPETHVWVMEGEAPTLLRSEGPLYEGGPVWRIEQISPEWAKEARK
;
A
#
# COMPACT_ATOMS: atom_id res chain seq x y z
N MET A 1 46.80 -14.61 -78.70
CA MET A 1 46.82 -13.41 -79.53
C MET A 1 46.87 -12.27 -78.60
N ASN A 2 48.09 -11.86 -78.40
CA ASN A 2 48.65 -10.51 -78.63
C ASN A 2 48.00 -9.45 -77.73
N ASP A 3 48.63 -8.62 -77.08
CA ASP A 3 50.06 -8.20 -76.92
C ASP A 3 49.97 -6.95 -76.01
N ARG A 4 50.80 -6.89 -75.04
CA ARG A 4 51.97 -5.99 -74.93
C ARG A 4 51.70 -4.51 -74.61
N HIS A 5 52.36 -4.11 -73.60
CA HIS A 5 53.37 -3.05 -73.39
C HIS A 5 52.87 -1.80 -72.77
N GLN A 6 53.46 -1.31 -71.81
CA GLN A 6 54.78 -0.81 -71.30
C GLN A 6 54.45 0.48 -70.60
N ALA A 7 54.85 0.64 -69.43
CA ALA A 7 56.10 1.04 -68.79
C ALA A 7 56.34 2.56 -68.73
N ALA A 8 56.86 2.95 -67.64
CA ALA A 8 57.64 4.14 -67.29
C ALA A 8 56.84 5.46 -67.05
N GLY A 9 57.10 6.22 -66.05
CA GLY A 9 58.17 6.36 -65.12
C GLY A 9 58.07 7.67 -64.38
N TRP A 10 58.68 7.71 -63.24
CA TRP A 10 59.29 8.87 -62.53
C TRP A 10 58.47 10.15 -62.36
N SER A 11 58.37 10.78 -61.22
CA SER A 11 59.32 11.13 -60.12
C SER A 11 58.65 11.93 -59.03
N ARG A 12 59.10 11.73 -57.82
CA ARG A 12 59.22 12.61 -56.64
C ARG A 12 58.51 13.96 -56.64
N ALA A 13 57.71 14.18 -55.59
CA ALA A 13 57.90 15.33 -54.73
C ALA A 13 57.23 15.13 -53.36
N LEU A 14 58.04 15.24 -52.33
CA LEU A 14 57.71 15.34 -50.95
C LEU A 14 56.91 16.66 -50.70
N ARG A 15 55.88 16.67 -49.92
CA ARG A 15 55.67 17.72 -48.88
C ARG A 15 54.33 17.53 -48.16
N GLY A 16 54.45 17.53 -46.85
CA GLY A 16 53.51 18.23 -45.99
C GLY A 16 52.35 17.44 -45.41
N TRP A 17 52.56 16.73 -44.32
CA TRP A 17 51.49 16.43 -43.38
C TRP A 17 51.19 17.61 -42.52
N PRO A 18 49.93 17.99 -42.31
CA PRO A 18 49.50 18.51 -41.02
C PRO A 18 48.76 17.46 -40.23
N ARG A 19 49.25 17.18 -39.05
CA ARG A 19 48.61 16.42 -38.01
C ARG A 19 47.33 17.15 -37.59
N ALA A 20 46.16 16.64 -38.03
CA ALA A 20 44.91 17.02 -37.42
C ALA A 20 44.69 16.12 -36.20
N LEU A 21 44.94 16.63 -35.00
CA LEU A 21 44.47 16.07 -33.75
C LEU A 21 42.94 16.17 -33.75
N GLY A 22 42.27 15.07 -34.02
CA GLY A 22 40.84 14.94 -33.76
C GLY A 22 40.61 14.80 -32.26
N CYS A 23 40.17 15.86 -31.58
CA CYS A 23 39.61 15.76 -30.25
C CYS A 23 38.34 14.93 -30.29
N LEU A 24 38.49 13.66 -29.87
CA LEU A 24 37.34 12.79 -29.59
C LEU A 24 36.71 13.27 -28.27
N THR A 25 35.71 14.16 -28.36
CA THR A 25 34.92 14.59 -27.22
C THR A 25 34.00 13.44 -26.82
N ILE A 26 34.43 12.64 -25.85
CA ILE A 26 33.58 11.64 -25.21
C ILE A 26 32.54 12.40 -24.39
N CYS A 27 31.34 12.57 -24.91
CA CYS A 27 30.19 12.96 -24.15
C CYS A 27 29.84 11.82 -23.19
N ILE A 28 30.38 11.88 -21.97
CA ILE A 28 29.92 11.05 -20.86
C ILE A 28 28.52 11.55 -20.53
N GLY A 29 27.51 10.89 -21.11
CA GLY A 29 26.13 11.03 -20.70
C GLY A 29 26.01 10.60 -19.24
N VAL A 30 25.92 11.55 -18.34
CA VAL A 30 25.53 11.28 -16.96
C VAL A 30 24.08 10.81 -17.00
N PHE A 31 23.89 9.49 -17.15
CA PHE A 31 22.62 8.87 -16.80
C PHE A 31 22.43 9.06 -15.31
N GLY A 32 21.76 10.15 -14.96
CA GLY A 32 21.26 10.35 -13.61
C GLY A 32 20.35 9.18 -13.30
N THR A 33 20.85 8.24 -12.47
CA THR A 33 20.03 7.25 -11.81
C THR A 33 19.10 8.01 -10.88
N GLY A 34 17.99 8.49 -11.43
CA GLY A 34 16.90 9.02 -10.64
C GLY A 34 16.45 7.92 -9.70
N SER A 35 16.91 7.94 -8.47
CA SER A 35 16.31 7.14 -7.42
C SER A 35 14.83 7.49 -7.43
N LEU A 36 13.97 6.56 -7.86
CA LEU A 36 12.53 6.65 -7.68
C LEU A 36 12.29 6.73 -6.18
N ARG A 37 12.31 7.95 -5.64
CA ARG A 37 11.92 8.18 -4.26
C ARG A 37 10.47 7.76 -4.16
N ALA A 38 10.20 6.80 -3.29
CA ALA A 38 8.85 6.43 -2.89
C ALA A 38 8.08 7.70 -2.57
N GLN A 39 7.06 8.02 -3.38
CA GLN A 39 6.38 9.30 -3.33
C GLN A 39 4.97 9.05 -2.81
N SER A 40 4.66 9.62 -1.63
CA SER A 40 3.32 9.55 -1.06
C SER A 40 2.26 10.14 -1.99
N LEU A 41 1.03 9.64 -1.90
CA LEU A 41 -0.09 10.09 -2.74
C LEU A 41 -0.48 11.56 -2.47
N VAL A 42 -0.89 12.24 -3.53
CA VAL A 42 -1.45 13.60 -3.46
C VAL A 42 -2.84 13.51 -2.82
N VAL A 43 -3.16 14.48 -1.97
CA VAL A 43 -4.50 14.64 -1.40
C VAL A 43 -5.42 15.22 -2.47
N ARG A 44 -6.34 14.42 -2.98
CA ARG A 44 -7.37 14.83 -3.93
C ARG A 44 -8.70 15.06 -3.21
N HIS A 45 -8.99 14.23 -2.24
CA HIS A 45 -10.19 14.27 -1.41
C HIS A 45 -9.76 14.32 0.05
N PRO A 46 -9.74 15.51 0.66
CA PRO A 46 -9.39 15.65 2.07
C PRO A 46 -10.46 15.01 2.95
N GLU A 47 -10.00 14.38 4.02
CA GLU A 47 -10.85 13.71 4.99
C GLU A 47 -11.37 14.67 6.05
N GLY A 48 -12.62 14.49 6.44
CA GLY A 48 -13.30 15.26 7.48
C GLY A 48 -13.56 14.45 8.75
N VAL A 49 -14.54 14.89 9.54
CA VAL A 49 -15.06 14.17 10.69
C VAL A 49 -16.11 13.17 10.22
N THR A 50 -15.99 11.92 10.63
CA THR A 50 -16.96 10.87 10.28
C THR A 50 -17.08 9.83 11.37
N HIS A 51 -18.26 9.20 11.47
CA HIS A 51 -18.50 7.98 12.22
C HIS A 51 -19.33 7.05 11.31
N GLY A 52 -18.83 5.86 11.05
CA GLY A 52 -19.49 4.85 10.23
C GLY A 52 -19.53 3.50 10.94
N PHE A 53 -20.47 2.66 10.54
CA PHE A 53 -20.64 1.32 11.07
C PHE A 53 -20.16 0.30 10.06
N LEU A 54 -19.51 -0.75 10.56
CA LEU A 54 -18.89 -1.80 9.76
C LEU A 54 -19.41 -3.17 10.19
N LEU A 55 -19.51 -4.09 9.24
CA LEU A 55 -19.61 -5.51 9.50
C LEU A 55 -18.37 -6.23 8.98
N LEU A 56 -17.86 -7.15 9.78
CA LEU A 56 -16.88 -8.12 9.37
C LEU A 56 -17.57 -9.47 9.20
N ARG A 57 -17.38 -10.09 8.03
CA ARG A 57 -18.03 -11.35 7.64
C ARG A 57 -17.03 -12.31 7.01
N THR A 58 -17.38 -13.60 7.03
CA THR A 58 -16.76 -14.56 6.10
C THR A 58 -17.23 -14.32 4.66
N LEU A 59 -16.59 -14.94 3.69
CA LEU A 59 -17.05 -14.87 2.29
C LEU A 59 -18.42 -15.53 2.08
N GLU A 60 -18.81 -16.44 2.97
CA GLU A 60 -20.13 -17.11 3.01
C GLU A 60 -21.20 -16.27 3.72
N ASN A 61 -20.89 -14.98 4.05
CA ASN A 61 -21.78 -14.02 4.70
C ASN A 61 -22.07 -14.27 6.19
N GLU A 62 -21.33 -15.13 6.88
CA GLU A 62 -21.43 -15.23 8.33
C GLU A 62 -20.85 -13.98 8.99
N THR A 63 -21.61 -13.31 9.85
CA THR A 63 -21.15 -12.14 10.61
C THR A 63 -20.26 -12.59 11.77
N LEU A 64 -19.01 -12.16 11.75
CA LEU A 64 -17.99 -12.44 12.76
C LEU A 64 -17.89 -11.33 13.80
N ALA A 65 -17.94 -10.06 13.36
CA ALA A 65 -17.78 -8.91 14.21
C ALA A 65 -18.62 -7.72 13.72
N VAL A 66 -18.94 -6.84 14.67
CA VAL A 66 -19.42 -5.49 14.40
C VAL A 66 -18.29 -4.50 14.65
N GLY A 67 -18.26 -3.42 13.87
CA GLY A 67 -17.20 -2.45 13.97
C GLY A 67 -17.67 -1.02 13.79
N ASP A 68 -16.79 -0.13 14.21
CA ASP A 68 -16.92 1.31 14.04
C ASP A 68 -15.69 1.85 13.29
N VAL A 69 -15.89 2.81 12.41
CA VAL A 69 -14.85 3.70 11.93
C VAL A 69 -15.12 5.10 12.45
N ILE A 70 -14.18 5.64 13.22
CA ILE A 70 -14.30 6.98 13.81
C ILE A 70 -13.13 7.80 13.30
N GLN A 71 -13.42 8.94 12.71
CA GLN A 71 -12.40 9.83 12.15
C GLN A 71 -12.62 11.26 12.64
N ASN A 72 -11.55 11.88 13.09
CA ASN A 72 -11.52 13.27 13.52
C ASN A 72 -10.46 14.02 12.72
N SER A 73 -10.83 15.22 12.25
CA SER A 73 -9.94 16.10 11.49
C SER A 73 -9.74 17.40 12.28
N ASN A 74 -8.48 17.81 12.40
CA ASN A 74 -8.08 19.11 12.94
C ASN A 74 -7.09 19.73 11.96
N GLY A 75 -7.61 20.55 11.06
CA GLY A 75 -6.86 21.08 9.93
C GLY A 75 -6.28 19.98 9.04
N ASP A 76 -4.98 20.02 8.84
CA ASP A 76 -4.28 19.02 8.02
C ASP A 76 -4.00 17.69 8.75
N ARG A 77 -4.25 17.62 10.04
CA ARG A 77 -4.05 16.39 10.84
C ARG A 77 -5.35 15.65 11.02
N VAL A 78 -5.34 14.38 10.66
CA VAL A 78 -6.48 13.48 10.82
C VAL A 78 -6.08 12.30 11.69
N THR A 79 -7.00 11.87 12.54
CA THR A 79 -6.89 10.62 13.30
C THR A 79 -8.07 9.75 12.94
N SER A 80 -7.80 8.52 12.47
CA SER A 80 -8.81 7.51 12.16
C SER A 80 -8.61 6.30 13.06
N GLN A 81 -9.71 5.77 13.56
CA GLN A 81 -9.76 4.52 14.33
C GLN A 81 -10.78 3.60 13.67
N VAL A 82 -10.38 2.33 13.49
CA VAL A 82 -11.28 1.23 13.12
C VAL A 82 -11.22 0.21 14.25
N ILE A 83 -12.37 -0.10 14.82
CA ILE A 83 -12.46 -1.09 15.90
C ILE A 83 -13.47 -2.17 15.54
N PHE A 84 -13.08 -3.44 15.64
CA PHE A 84 -13.97 -4.61 15.50
C PHE A 84 -14.10 -5.33 16.84
N ARG A 85 -15.35 -5.67 17.20
CA ARG A 85 -15.70 -6.49 18.35
C ARG A 85 -16.33 -7.78 17.84
N PHE A 86 -15.60 -8.87 17.99
CA PHE A 86 -15.99 -10.19 17.49
C PHE A 86 -16.99 -10.85 18.45
N LYS A 87 -17.80 -11.76 17.91
CA LYS A 87 -18.75 -12.54 18.69
C LYS A 87 -18.07 -13.47 19.73
N ASP A 88 -16.83 -13.89 19.47
CA ASP A 88 -16.01 -14.73 20.36
C ASP A 88 -15.27 -13.94 21.44
N GLY A 89 -15.49 -12.63 21.54
CA GLY A 89 -14.84 -11.73 22.48
C GLY A 89 -13.52 -11.17 22.00
N SER A 90 -13.05 -11.54 20.81
CA SER A 90 -11.86 -10.93 20.22
C SER A 90 -12.08 -9.47 19.87
N VAL A 91 -11.00 -8.70 19.89
CA VAL A 91 -11.01 -7.27 19.54
C VAL A 91 -9.83 -6.95 18.63
N GLN A 92 -10.13 -6.22 17.54
CA GLN A 92 -9.13 -5.50 16.78
C GLN A 92 -9.36 -4.00 16.95
N ASP A 93 -8.33 -3.26 17.33
CA ASP A 93 -8.33 -1.79 17.41
C ASP A 93 -7.14 -1.28 16.57
N GLU A 94 -7.45 -0.60 15.49
CA GLU A 94 -6.47 -0.03 14.56
C GLU A 94 -6.64 1.49 14.56
N ARG A 95 -5.56 2.21 14.83
CA ARG A 95 -5.54 3.69 14.85
C ARG A 95 -4.39 4.21 14.01
N VAL A 96 -4.69 5.22 13.22
CA VAL A 96 -3.69 5.96 12.47
C VAL A 96 -3.89 7.46 12.62
N SER A 97 -2.79 8.18 12.85
CA SER A 97 -2.75 9.63 12.70
C SER A 97 -1.91 9.97 11.48
N TYR A 98 -2.40 10.84 10.63
CA TYR A 98 -1.70 11.24 9.40
C TYR A 98 -1.90 12.71 9.08
N SER A 99 -1.01 13.24 8.24
CA SER A 99 -1.15 14.56 7.64
C SER A 99 -1.74 14.41 6.24
N GLN A 100 -2.69 15.30 5.90
CA GLN A 100 -3.26 15.47 4.58
C GLN A 100 -2.87 16.81 3.93
N LYS A 101 -1.72 17.36 4.32
CA LYS A 101 -1.19 18.60 3.74
C LYS A 101 -0.53 18.32 2.40
N ARG A 102 -1.22 18.61 1.28
CA ARG A 102 -0.80 18.37 -0.11
C ARG A 102 -0.60 16.87 -0.44
N ARG A 103 0.08 16.11 0.42
CA ARG A 103 0.33 14.69 0.28
C ARG A 103 0.06 13.98 1.59
N PHE A 104 -0.46 12.76 1.50
CA PHE A 104 -0.67 11.94 2.68
C PHE A 104 0.66 11.50 3.28
N ARG A 105 0.77 11.61 4.59
CA ARG A 105 1.92 11.13 5.35
C ARG A 105 1.46 10.57 6.68
N MET A 106 1.74 9.30 6.94
CA MET A 106 1.51 8.68 8.23
C MET A 106 2.41 9.33 9.29
N LEU A 107 1.82 9.69 10.43
CA LEU A 107 2.51 10.27 11.58
C LEU A 107 2.67 9.24 12.70
N GLU A 108 1.62 8.50 12.98
CA GLU A 108 1.60 7.46 14.00
C GLU A 108 0.62 6.35 13.61
N TYR A 109 0.97 5.12 13.91
CA TYR A 109 0.11 3.96 13.71
C TYR A 109 0.14 3.04 14.92
N ARG A 110 -1.03 2.54 15.31
CA ARG A 110 -1.21 1.54 16.37
C ARG A 110 -2.19 0.48 15.91
N LEU A 111 -1.83 -0.77 16.14
CA LEU A 111 -2.68 -1.93 15.95
C LEU A 111 -2.66 -2.76 17.22
N SER A 112 -3.84 -3.20 17.67
CA SER A 112 -3.98 -4.19 18.73
C SER A 112 -4.95 -5.28 18.27
N GLN A 113 -4.52 -6.53 18.31
CA GLN A 113 -5.29 -7.72 17.97
C GLN A 113 -5.24 -8.69 19.14
N LYS A 114 -6.39 -8.95 19.78
CA LYS A 114 -6.50 -9.77 20.99
C LYS A 114 -7.67 -10.73 20.89
N GLY A 115 -7.51 -11.93 21.42
CA GLY A 115 -8.56 -12.96 21.53
C GLY A 115 -8.45 -14.08 20.50
N PRO A 116 -9.38 -15.04 20.56
CA PRO A 116 -9.32 -16.31 19.83
C PRO A 116 -9.33 -16.20 18.29
N ALA A 117 -9.92 -15.12 17.73
CA ALA A 117 -9.95 -14.90 16.29
C ALA A 117 -8.54 -14.70 15.68
N PHE A 118 -7.55 -14.41 16.50
CA PHE A 118 -6.18 -14.14 16.06
C PHE A 118 -5.24 -15.26 16.49
N LYS A 119 -4.51 -15.82 15.53
CA LYS A 119 -3.52 -16.87 15.79
C LYS A 119 -2.46 -16.45 16.82
N THR A 120 -2.10 -15.17 16.80
CA THR A 120 -1.15 -14.58 17.73
C THR A 120 -1.69 -13.22 18.16
N GLN A 121 -1.80 -13.01 19.46
CA GLN A 121 -2.10 -11.67 19.97
C GLN A 121 -0.93 -10.74 19.64
N THR A 122 -1.23 -9.58 19.08
CA THR A 122 -0.21 -8.67 18.55
C THR A 122 -0.56 -7.22 18.84
N GLU A 123 0.42 -6.46 19.26
CA GLU A 123 0.38 -5.00 19.28
C GLU A 123 1.52 -4.46 18.42
N LEU A 124 1.20 -3.53 17.53
CA LEU A 124 2.18 -2.83 16.69
C LEU A 124 2.06 -1.34 16.94
N PHE A 125 3.18 -0.70 17.18
CA PHE A 125 3.32 0.75 17.23
C PHE A 125 4.35 1.20 16.19
N ILE A 126 4.02 2.25 15.46
CA ILE A 126 4.93 2.90 14.50
C ILE A 126 4.85 4.40 14.70
N ASN A 127 5.97 5.04 14.97
CA ASN A 127 6.10 6.48 14.91
C ASN A 127 6.75 6.88 13.56
N GLY A 128 5.92 7.39 12.64
CA GLY A 128 6.35 7.77 11.29
C GLY A 128 7.31 8.97 11.24
N THR A 129 7.46 9.69 12.34
CA THR A 129 8.34 10.86 12.42
C THR A 129 9.70 10.48 12.99
N SER A 130 9.74 9.76 14.11
CA SER A 130 10.99 9.31 14.73
C SER A 130 11.58 8.06 14.07
N GLY A 131 10.74 7.22 13.45
CA GLY A 131 11.16 5.92 12.93
C GLY A 131 11.11 4.79 13.98
N GLU A 132 10.62 5.07 15.16
CA GLU A 132 10.42 4.05 16.19
C GLU A 132 9.37 3.05 15.79
N VAL A 133 9.69 1.76 15.92
CA VAL A 133 8.78 0.64 15.66
C VAL A 133 8.85 -0.31 16.84
N THR A 134 7.70 -0.66 17.41
CA THR A 134 7.63 -1.66 18.48
C THR A 134 6.55 -2.68 18.15
N VAL A 135 6.91 -3.96 18.18
CA VAL A 135 6.00 -5.09 18.08
C VAL A 135 5.99 -5.84 19.39
N ARG A 136 4.81 -6.06 19.93
CA ARG A 136 4.58 -6.97 21.06
C ARG A 136 3.73 -8.12 20.58
N SER A 137 4.10 -9.31 20.94
CA SER A 137 3.33 -10.51 20.60
C SER A 137 3.32 -11.48 21.79
N TRP A 138 2.27 -12.28 21.90
CA TRP A 138 2.13 -13.27 22.96
C TRP A 138 1.99 -14.65 22.33
N ASP A 139 2.80 -15.60 22.79
CA ASP A 139 2.68 -16.99 22.37
C ASP A 139 1.46 -17.67 23.00
N GLU A 140 1.20 -18.93 22.62
CA GLU A 140 0.08 -19.75 23.13
C GLU A 140 0.14 -19.96 24.65
N LYS A 141 1.29 -19.79 25.28
CA LYS A 141 1.51 -19.88 26.73
C LYS A 141 1.38 -18.53 27.43
N GLY A 142 1.04 -17.47 26.68
CA GLY A 142 0.90 -16.12 27.21
C GLY A 142 2.25 -15.42 27.47
N LYS A 143 3.38 -15.96 26.99
CA LYS A 143 4.68 -15.32 27.13
C LYS A 143 4.81 -14.17 26.15
N GLU A 144 5.06 -12.98 26.67
CA GLU A 144 5.30 -11.78 25.89
C GLU A 144 6.67 -11.79 25.21
N LYS A 145 6.68 -11.36 23.97
CA LYS A 145 7.87 -11.02 23.22
C LYS A 145 7.76 -9.59 22.72
N VAL A 146 8.77 -8.78 22.99
CA VAL A 146 8.85 -7.38 22.57
C VAL A 146 10.05 -7.22 21.65
N GLU A 147 9.81 -6.67 20.47
CA GLU A 147 10.83 -6.27 19.52
C GLU A 147 10.70 -4.78 19.26
N SER A 148 11.76 -4.02 19.48
CA SER A 148 11.80 -2.59 19.17
C SER A 148 12.96 -2.32 18.23
N SER A 149 12.73 -1.46 17.26
CA SER A 149 13.74 -1.01 16.31
C SER A 149 13.56 0.48 15.99
N HIS A 150 14.59 1.05 15.38
CA HIS A 150 14.53 2.39 14.83
C HIS A 150 14.82 2.32 13.33
N GLU A 151 13.79 2.58 12.53
CA GLU A 151 13.82 2.35 11.09
C GLU A 151 13.77 3.67 10.31
N LYS A 152 14.48 3.71 9.21
CA LYS A 152 14.32 4.81 8.25
C LYS A 152 13.03 4.58 7.45
N LEU A 153 11.91 5.07 7.97
CA LEU A 153 10.60 4.87 7.37
C LEU A 153 10.42 5.74 6.12
N PRO A 154 9.87 5.17 5.03
CA PRO A 154 9.59 5.90 3.82
C PRO A 154 8.36 6.82 3.99
N ALA A 155 8.32 7.90 3.21
CA ALA A 155 7.23 8.90 3.28
C ALA A 155 5.88 8.36 2.78
N ASP A 156 5.89 7.28 2.00
CA ASP A 156 4.74 6.59 1.41
C ASP A 156 4.22 5.42 2.26
N LEU A 157 4.57 5.38 3.56
CA LEU A 157 4.11 4.33 4.47
C LEU A 157 2.57 4.38 4.61
N ALA A 158 1.91 3.23 4.34
CA ALA A 158 0.46 3.13 4.16
C ALA A 158 -0.27 2.42 5.30
N ASN A 159 0.43 2.02 6.38
CA ASN A 159 -0.20 1.34 7.51
C ASN A 159 -1.41 2.13 8.05
N GLY A 160 -2.57 1.47 8.16
CA GLY A 160 -3.82 2.07 8.60
C GLY A 160 -4.45 3.08 7.63
N MET A 161 -3.80 3.35 6.50
CA MET A 161 -4.26 4.38 5.56
C MET A 161 -4.86 3.82 4.26
N ILE A 162 -4.88 2.52 4.07
CA ILE A 162 -5.37 1.90 2.82
C ILE A 162 -6.75 2.43 2.41
N PRO A 163 -7.76 2.53 3.31
CA PRO A 163 -9.07 3.05 2.95
C PRO A 163 -9.05 4.50 2.45
N ILE A 164 -8.15 5.32 2.99
CA ILE A 164 -7.99 6.73 2.63
C ILE A 164 -7.24 6.84 1.30
N LEU A 165 -6.16 6.10 1.14
CA LEU A 165 -5.30 6.16 -0.03
C LEU A 165 -6.02 5.64 -1.28
N THR A 166 -6.83 4.58 -1.17
CA THR A 166 -7.61 4.05 -2.31
C THR A 166 -8.65 5.05 -2.84
N LYS A 167 -9.24 5.88 -1.99
CA LYS A 167 -10.13 6.98 -2.40
C LYS A 167 -9.40 8.12 -3.12
N ASN A 168 -8.08 8.19 -2.98
CA ASN A 168 -7.23 9.26 -3.53
C ASN A 168 -6.32 8.80 -4.67
N LEU A 169 -6.57 7.63 -5.24
CA LEU A 169 -5.77 7.11 -6.36
C LEU A 169 -5.86 8.04 -7.58
N PRO A 170 -4.79 8.11 -8.39
CA PRO A 170 -4.78 8.95 -9.58
C PRO A 170 -5.86 8.53 -10.58
N ALA A 171 -6.53 9.54 -11.17
CA ALA A 171 -7.60 9.30 -12.16
C ALA A 171 -7.07 8.75 -13.49
N ASP A 172 -5.78 8.89 -13.77
CA ASP A 172 -5.12 8.39 -14.98
C ASP A 172 -4.89 6.88 -14.98
N GLY A 173 -5.35 6.17 -13.91
CA GLY A 173 -5.18 4.74 -13.77
C GLY A 173 -3.77 4.29 -13.42
N SER A 174 -2.86 5.22 -13.13
CA SER A 174 -1.52 4.85 -12.68
C SER A 174 -1.58 4.03 -11.39
N ALA A 175 -0.78 2.96 -11.34
CA ALA A 175 -0.74 2.02 -10.22
C ALA A 175 0.37 2.43 -9.25
N PRO A 176 0.04 3.09 -8.12
CA PRO A 176 1.07 3.48 -7.16
C PRO A 176 1.59 2.24 -6.42
N THR A 177 2.88 2.29 -6.13
CA THR A 177 3.50 1.35 -5.19
C THR A 177 3.78 2.10 -3.90
N LEU A 178 3.20 1.61 -2.81
CA LEU A 178 3.33 2.16 -1.47
C LEU A 178 4.21 1.26 -0.61
N SER A 179 4.57 1.75 0.56
CA SER A 179 5.30 0.96 1.56
C SER A 179 4.38 0.52 2.68
N LEU A 180 4.54 -0.71 3.14
CA LEU A 180 3.90 -1.25 4.34
C LEU A 180 4.96 -1.78 5.29
N LEU A 181 4.72 -1.64 6.57
CA LEU A 181 5.47 -2.34 7.61
C LEU A 181 4.60 -3.48 8.13
N VAL A 182 5.08 -4.71 7.94
CA VAL A 182 4.38 -5.91 8.37
C VAL A 182 4.78 -6.26 9.79
N ALA A 183 3.79 -6.55 10.65
CA ALA A 183 3.96 -6.93 12.05
C ALA A 183 4.38 -8.40 12.18
N THR A 184 5.52 -8.75 11.63
CA THR A 184 6.18 -10.02 11.92
C THR A 184 7.01 -9.90 13.19
N PRO A 185 7.49 -11.01 13.80
CA PRO A 185 8.36 -10.93 14.96
C PRO A 185 9.57 -9.99 14.77
N LYS A 186 10.02 -9.81 13.53
CA LYS A 186 10.95 -8.74 13.13
C LYS A 186 10.24 -7.86 12.11
N PRO A 187 9.93 -6.60 12.44
CA PRO A 187 9.27 -5.67 11.52
C PRO A 187 9.98 -5.62 10.16
N ARG A 188 9.21 -5.69 9.08
CA ARG A 188 9.76 -5.67 7.71
C ARG A 188 9.00 -4.69 6.85
N LEU A 189 9.75 -3.80 6.20
CA LEU A 189 9.19 -2.99 5.12
C LEU A 189 8.97 -3.86 3.89
N THR A 190 7.79 -3.75 3.33
CA THR A 190 7.37 -4.42 2.09
C THR A 190 6.71 -3.42 1.15
N LYS A 191 6.43 -3.85 -0.08
CA LYS A 191 5.74 -3.02 -1.06
C LYS A 191 4.31 -3.47 -1.23
N LEU A 192 3.41 -2.49 -1.35
CA LEU A 192 2.01 -2.65 -1.67
C LEU A 192 1.77 -2.07 -3.05
N GLU A 193 1.44 -2.90 -3.99
CA GLU A 193 1.01 -2.51 -5.33
C GLU A 193 -0.51 -2.40 -5.35
N ILE A 194 -1.03 -1.30 -5.91
CA ILE A 194 -2.48 -1.09 -6.02
C ILE A 194 -2.81 -0.96 -7.51
N ARG A 195 -3.67 -1.84 -8.03
CA ARG A 195 -4.11 -1.83 -9.43
C ARG A 195 -5.62 -1.72 -9.51
N ARG A 196 -6.11 -0.93 -10.46
CA ARG A 196 -7.51 -0.98 -10.87
C ARG A 196 -7.77 -2.28 -11.62
N GLU A 197 -8.82 -3.00 -11.25
CA GLU A 197 -9.15 -4.29 -11.85
C GLU A 197 -10.45 -4.26 -12.67
N GLY A 198 -11.40 -3.42 -12.26
CA GLY A 198 -12.68 -3.31 -12.97
C GLY A 198 -13.71 -2.50 -12.19
N GLU A 199 -14.97 -2.70 -12.53
CA GLU A 199 -16.11 -2.12 -11.84
C GLU A 199 -17.15 -3.20 -11.56
N ASP A 200 -17.75 -3.12 -10.38
CA ASP A 200 -18.83 -4.02 -9.99
C ASP A 200 -20.09 -3.22 -9.60
N PRO A 201 -21.27 -3.69 -9.96
CA PRO A 201 -22.52 -3.06 -9.56
C PRO A 201 -22.80 -3.32 -8.07
N PHE A 202 -23.38 -2.33 -7.41
CA PHE A 202 -23.93 -2.47 -6.05
C PHE A 202 -25.29 -1.77 -5.95
N GLY A 203 -26.13 -2.23 -5.01
CA GLY A 203 -27.47 -1.70 -4.81
C GLY A 203 -27.54 -0.77 -3.60
N VAL A 204 -28.24 0.37 -3.76
CA VAL A 204 -28.59 1.29 -2.67
C VAL A 204 -30.03 1.72 -2.85
N GLY A 205 -30.92 1.39 -1.90
CA GLY A 205 -32.31 1.84 -1.91
C GLY A 205 -33.09 1.47 -3.19
N GLY A 206 -32.79 0.30 -3.77
CA GLY A 206 -33.40 -0.17 -5.04
C GLY A 206 -32.74 0.40 -6.30
N SER A 207 -31.78 1.28 -6.19
CA SER A 207 -31.00 1.80 -7.33
C SER A 207 -29.70 1.03 -7.50
N SER A 208 -29.24 0.82 -8.74
CA SER A 208 -27.94 0.25 -9.06
C SER A 208 -26.90 1.35 -9.30
N ARG A 209 -25.71 1.18 -8.75
CA ARG A 209 -24.53 2.03 -8.95
C ARG A 209 -23.32 1.15 -9.18
N ASN A 210 -22.20 1.73 -9.65
CA ASN A 210 -20.95 1.02 -9.83
C ASN A 210 -19.91 1.46 -8.80
N ALA A 211 -19.12 0.51 -8.35
CA ALA A 211 -17.92 0.73 -7.57
C ALA A 211 -16.69 0.26 -8.36
N THR A 212 -15.63 1.03 -8.34
CA THR A 212 -14.34 0.61 -8.89
C THR A 212 -13.71 -0.41 -7.96
N ARG A 213 -13.33 -1.56 -8.50
CA ARG A 213 -12.59 -2.58 -7.79
C ARG A 213 -11.09 -2.39 -8.01
N TYR A 214 -10.38 -2.34 -6.89
CA TYR A 214 -8.92 -2.33 -6.85
C TYR A 214 -8.41 -3.62 -6.21
N VAL A 215 -7.30 -4.15 -6.74
CA VAL A 215 -6.54 -5.24 -6.15
C VAL A 215 -5.27 -4.68 -5.52
N LEU A 216 -5.02 -5.11 -4.29
CA LEU A 216 -3.86 -4.74 -3.49
C LEU A 216 -2.99 -5.99 -3.31
N LYS A 217 -1.78 -5.94 -3.83
CA LYS A 217 -0.81 -7.03 -3.75
C LYS A 217 0.38 -6.64 -2.89
N ILE A 218 0.62 -7.41 -1.84
CA ILE A 218 1.83 -7.25 -1.01
C ILE A 218 2.97 -8.00 -1.68
N SER A 219 4.03 -7.27 -2.05
CA SER A 219 5.23 -7.84 -2.66
C SER A 219 6.28 -8.10 -1.58
N ILE A 220 6.55 -9.36 -1.28
CA ILE A 220 7.52 -9.79 -0.27
C ILE A 220 8.98 -9.67 -0.78
N ARG A 221 9.21 -9.16 -1.98
CA ARG A 221 10.55 -8.99 -2.52
C ARG A 221 11.31 -7.93 -1.74
N GLY A 222 12.11 -8.41 -0.78
CA GLY A 222 12.95 -7.60 0.07
C GLY A 222 13.96 -6.78 -0.72
N VAL A 223 14.30 -5.61 -0.16
CA VAL A 223 15.44 -4.79 -0.56
C VAL A 223 16.71 -5.64 -0.45
N ALA A 224 17.47 -5.73 -1.57
CA ALA A 224 18.80 -6.29 -1.68
C ALA A 224 19.02 -7.72 -1.14
N GLY A 225 18.76 -8.73 -1.94
CA GLY A 225 19.59 -9.95 -1.98
C GLY A 225 19.35 -11.02 -0.95
N ILE A 226 18.40 -10.89 -0.03
CA ILE A 226 18.01 -11.98 0.87
C ILE A 226 16.64 -12.51 0.45
N VAL A 227 16.66 -13.50 -0.42
CA VAL A 227 15.54 -14.41 -0.61
C VAL A 227 15.51 -15.30 0.63
N ALA A 228 14.89 -14.83 1.72
CA ALA A 228 14.43 -15.76 2.73
C ALA A 228 13.19 -16.44 2.14
N PRO A 229 13.17 -17.76 1.97
CA PRO A 229 11.97 -18.45 1.60
C PRO A 229 10.97 -18.27 2.73
N LEU A 230 10.01 -17.37 2.57
CA LEU A 230 8.71 -17.54 3.19
C LEU A 230 8.14 -18.76 2.51
N ILE A 231 8.24 -19.87 3.22
CA ILE A 231 7.89 -21.20 2.73
C ILE A 231 6.45 -21.17 2.20
N GLY A 232 6.33 -21.01 0.87
CA GLY A 232 5.29 -21.63 0.11
C GLY A 232 4.00 -20.91 -0.17
N LYS A 233 3.68 -19.68 0.28
CA LYS A 233 2.45 -18.99 -0.17
C LYS A 233 2.64 -17.48 -0.19
N GLU A 234 2.41 -16.87 -1.37
CA GLU A 234 2.18 -15.43 -1.44
C GLU A 234 0.98 -15.07 -0.56
N PRO A 235 1.00 -13.94 0.17
CA PRO A 235 -0.18 -13.47 0.89
C PRO A 235 -1.36 -13.35 -0.08
N PRO A 236 -2.60 -13.69 0.33
CA PRO A 236 -3.75 -13.48 -0.52
C PRO A 236 -3.88 -12.02 -0.89
N GLU A 237 -4.31 -11.75 -2.11
CA GLU A 237 -4.60 -10.41 -2.57
C GLU A 237 -5.77 -9.83 -1.77
N THR A 238 -5.72 -8.52 -1.54
CA THR A 238 -6.84 -7.80 -0.94
C THR A 238 -7.58 -7.04 -2.02
N HIS A 239 -8.88 -7.19 -2.08
CA HIS A 239 -9.74 -6.44 -2.99
C HIS A 239 -10.46 -5.33 -2.22
N VAL A 240 -10.57 -4.15 -2.82
CA VAL A 240 -11.33 -3.03 -2.26
C VAL A 240 -12.23 -2.42 -3.31
N TRP A 241 -13.44 -2.03 -2.91
CA TRP A 241 -14.44 -1.39 -3.76
C TRP A 241 -14.67 0.04 -3.31
N VAL A 242 -14.44 0.96 -4.23
CA VAL A 242 -14.58 2.40 -3.99
C VAL A 242 -15.65 2.95 -4.92
N MET A 243 -16.67 3.57 -4.37
CA MET A 243 -17.55 4.44 -5.14
C MET A 243 -16.81 5.73 -5.41
N GLU A 244 -16.49 5.98 -6.66
CA GLU A 244 -15.79 7.20 -7.09
C GLU A 244 -16.75 8.39 -7.21
N GLY A 245 -16.22 9.59 -7.36
CA GLY A 245 -16.97 10.84 -7.52
C GLY A 245 -16.39 11.98 -6.69
N GLU A 246 -17.21 13.00 -6.43
CA GLU A 246 -16.81 14.17 -5.64
C GLU A 246 -16.48 13.82 -4.17
N ALA A 247 -17.21 12.83 -3.62
CA ALA A 247 -17.01 12.30 -2.28
C ALA A 247 -16.81 10.78 -2.34
N PRO A 248 -15.61 10.31 -2.72
CA PRO A 248 -15.36 8.89 -2.88
C PRO A 248 -15.48 8.15 -1.54
N THR A 249 -16.08 6.97 -1.61
CA THR A 249 -16.38 6.17 -0.42
C THR A 249 -15.92 4.73 -0.63
N LEU A 250 -15.19 4.18 0.33
CA LEU A 250 -14.88 2.75 0.37
C LEU A 250 -16.13 2.02 0.85
N LEU A 251 -16.64 1.08 0.04
CA LEU A 251 -17.86 0.34 0.32
C LEU A 251 -17.59 -1.02 0.93
N ARG A 252 -16.54 -1.69 0.44
CA ARG A 252 -16.19 -3.06 0.79
C ARG A 252 -14.69 -3.27 0.69
N SER A 253 -14.16 -4.15 1.53
CA SER A 253 -12.86 -4.76 1.32
C SER A 253 -12.91 -6.26 1.61
N GLU A 254 -12.11 -7.05 0.88
CA GLU A 254 -11.94 -8.49 1.10
C GLU A 254 -10.44 -8.78 1.17
N GLY A 255 -10.00 -9.26 2.31
CA GLY A 255 -8.59 -9.55 2.57
C GLY A 255 -8.34 -10.06 3.98
N PRO A 256 -7.11 -10.50 4.27
CA PRO A 256 -6.75 -10.92 5.61
C PRO A 256 -6.54 -9.71 6.53
N LEU A 257 -6.97 -9.81 7.80
CA LEU A 257 -6.69 -8.79 8.81
C LEU A 257 -5.30 -8.95 9.47
N TYR A 258 -4.67 -10.12 9.31
CA TYR A 258 -3.35 -10.42 9.84
C TYR A 258 -2.62 -11.41 8.94
N GLU A 259 -1.31 -11.51 9.07
CA GLU A 259 -0.48 -12.39 8.25
C GLU A 259 -0.90 -13.86 8.42
N GLY A 260 -1.23 -14.51 7.29
CA GLY A 260 -1.70 -15.90 7.27
C GLY A 260 -3.13 -16.09 7.80
N GLY A 261 -3.85 -15.00 8.06
CA GLY A 261 -5.26 -15.03 8.42
C GLY A 261 -6.17 -15.38 7.23
N PRO A 262 -7.42 -15.73 7.50
CA PRO A 262 -8.40 -15.96 6.46
C PRO A 262 -8.78 -14.67 5.74
N VAL A 263 -9.28 -14.80 4.52
CA VAL A 263 -9.88 -13.67 3.81
C VAL A 263 -11.26 -13.41 4.39
N TRP A 264 -11.42 -12.21 4.92
CA TRP A 264 -12.68 -11.72 5.46
C TRP A 264 -13.18 -10.52 4.67
N ARG A 265 -14.47 -10.29 4.74
CA ARG A 265 -15.15 -9.17 4.10
C ARG A 265 -15.51 -8.11 5.13
N ILE A 266 -15.10 -6.89 4.90
CA ILE A 266 -15.53 -5.69 5.63
C ILE A 266 -16.48 -4.91 4.74
N GLU A 267 -17.64 -4.53 5.27
CA GLU A 267 -18.64 -3.74 4.56
C GLU A 267 -19.12 -2.58 5.43
N GLN A 268 -19.32 -1.43 4.80
CA GLN A 268 -20.07 -0.34 5.44
C GLN A 268 -21.55 -0.71 5.51
N ILE A 269 -22.17 -0.40 6.63
CA ILE A 269 -23.59 -0.64 6.83
C ILE A 269 -24.30 0.61 7.36
N SER A 270 -25.59 0.68 7.09
CA SER A 270 -26.49 1.64 7.73
C SER A 270 -27.17 1.01 8.93
N PRO A 271 -27.43 1.77 10.01
CA PRO A 271 -28.22 1.29 11.11
C PRO A 271 -29.62 0.87 10.65
N GLU A 272 -30.11 -0.24 11.17
CA GLU A 272 -31.49 -0.69 10.94
C GLU A 272 -32.30 -0.42 12.21
N TRP A 273 -33.44 0.24 12.02
CA TRP A 273 -34.39 0.48 13.12
C TRP A 273 -35.28 -0.74 13.31
N ALA A 274 -35.56 -1.08 14.57
CA ALA A 274 -36.52 -2.13 14.87
C ALA A 274 -37.87 -1.78 14.17
N LYS A 275 -38.43 -2.72 13.44
CA LYS A 275 -39.76 -2.55 12.87
C LYS A 275 -40.73 -2.34 14.06
N GLU A 276 -41.40 -1.19 14.08
CA GLU A 276 -42.48 -0.98 15.05
C GLU A 276 -43.46 -2.16 14.95
N ALA A 277 -43.65 -2.84 16.07
CA ALA A 277 -44.73 -3.84 16.13
C ALA A 277 -46.04 -3.13 15.79
N ARG A 278 -46.56 -3.38 14.59
CA ARG A 278 -47.93 -2.91 14.26
C ARG A 278 -48.88 -3.49 15.30
N LYS A 279 -49.38 -2.62 16.21
CA LYS A 279 -50.46 -2.95 17.14
C LYS A 279 -51.73 -3.19 16.40
#